data_e7be92852d0de6faac7301ff161b32fb
#
_entry.id   e7be92852d0de6faac7301ff161b32fb
#
_cell.length_a   1.000
_cell.length_b   1.000
_cell.length_c   1.000
_cell.angle_alpha   90.00
_cell.angle_beta   90.00
_cell.angle_gamma   90.00
#
_symmetry.space_group_name_H-M   'P 1'
#
loop_
_entity.id
_entity.type
_entity.pdbx_description
1 polymer ?
#
loop_
_entity_poly.entity_id
_entity_poly.type
_entity_poly.pdbx_seq_one_letter_code
_entity_poly.pdbx_strand_id
1 'polypeptide(L)'
;MIYHKVNPQDDRYLFLCSDKEEEMEELIEYLNKIPQFQFLPSYSGIPKPEVHLDFFKKGDKKIYYCFSGLYLEILYWCRAHQIKTTITEELFYRKPKHTLAEFINIVMTWGLSLEPYDYQIECAYNIISYKQSLSEIATRAGKTLIGYMVFRYAMQEMGVKKILMIVPSITLVKQGYEDFNSYAEFFKTATVWAQGSRKEFVQSSNLTIGTFQSLVKRCTKGDPKYDPHFFDGYDCVLVDEVHNAKAASIKSILNQNFMKFVKLKFGFTGTLPLKGTLESFSVQELMGGQIQTITPRELMDGGFISDIHITQYRLQYPELEKSSGLRKEYIKCAEYLCSTFEVDEKGNRILRPKENRDISMIHVKSLPYTLKQMREKIQKASNFMEQANLKTQYLDYVIDSCKANGNNLLMLENYVAHHSAKKLELIKNIVKENKGNGILFFHFNEYCKYVYNILKEEFPDKQVLCMTGATTPKNREKYKQLMKKNDNVILCANYGVSSTGLTLRLNWGVFVESFKSHVIVKQSAGRGLCLDPSKERFELYDIIDCLPTGRLKVQGSQKIKLYKQEEFDYKIIEI
;
A
#
# COMPACT_ATOMS: atom_id res chain seq x y z
N MET A 1 34.89 -12.05 13.55
CA MET A 1 34.72 -10.67 12.97
C MET A 1 34.23 -10.78 11.54
N ILE A 2 33.19 -10.06 11.19
CA ILE A 2 32.66 -10.05 9.82
C ILE A 2 33.28 -8.89 9.03
N TYR A 3 33.99 -9.25 7.98
CA TYR A 3 34.61 -8.30 7.03
C TYR A 3 33.71 -8.13 5.81
N HIS A 4 33.70 -6.94 5.24
CA HIS A 4 32.96 -6.67 4.02
C HIS A 4 33.84 -6.15 2.88
N LYS A 5 33.34 -6.35 1.66
CA LYS A 5 33.90 -5.73 0.45
C LYS A 5 32.76 -5.40 -0.51
N VAL A 6 32.74 -4.17 -0.99
CA VAL A 6 31.87 -3.75 -2.10
C VAL A 6 32.67 -3.83 -3.39
N ASN A 7 32.08 -4.43 -4.44
CA ASN A 7 32.72 -4.46 -5.75
C ASN A 7 32.67 -3.05 -6.40
N PRO A 8 33.81 -2.40 -6.68
CA PRO A 8 33.81 -1.07 -7.27
C PRO A 8 33.16 -1.01 -8.66
N GLN A 9 33.10 -2.13 -9.39
CA GLN A 9 32.50 -2.23 -10.73
C GLN A 9 31.00 -2.61 -10.68
N ASP A 10 30.53 -3.19 -9.58
CA ASP A 10 29.12 -3.55 -9.38
C ASP A 10 28.77 -3.52 -7.89
N ASP A 11 28.47 -2.35 -7.40
CA ASP A 11 28.17 -2.12 -5.98
C ASP A 11 26.76 -2.54 -5.54
N ARG A 12 26.02 -3.22 -6.41
CA ARG A 12 24.76 -3.88 -6.03
C ARG A 12 24.98 -4.99 -5.02
N TYR A 13 26.21 -5.55 -4.98
CA TYR A 13 26.52 -6.68 -4.12
C TYR A 13 27.54 -6.31 -3.04
N LEU A 14 27.26 -6.82 -1.84
CA LEU A 14 28.12 -6.80 -0.68
C LEU A 14 28.70 -8.22 -0.50
N PHE A 15 30.01 -8.34 -0.51
CA PHE A 15 30.72 -9.57 -0.23
C PHE A 15 31.16 -9.59 1.21
N LEU A 16 30.98 -10.72 1.88
CA LEU A 16 31.22 -10.92 3.29
C LEU A 16 32.13 -12.11 3.53
N CYS A 17 32.96 -12.04 4.54
CA CYS A 17 33.68 -13.18 5.10
C CYS A 17 33.82 -13.00 6.61
N SER A 18 34.00 -14.08 7.33
CA SER A 18 34.28 -14.08 8.77
C SER A 18 35.44 -14.95 9.10
N ASP A 19 36.11 -14.66 10.25
CA ASP A 19 37.14 -15.51 10.85
C ASP A 19 36.52 -16.82 11.41
N LYS A 20 35.18 -16.81 11.65
CA LYS A 20 34.39 -17.93 12.15
C LYS A 20 33.23 -18.23 11.23
N GLU A 21 33.17 -19.43 10.70
CA GLU A 21 32.09 -19.84 9.79
C GLU A 21 30.72 -19.87 10.49
N GLU A 22 30.68 -20.23 11.75
CA GLU A 22 29.47 -20.23 12.59
C GLU A 22 28.76 -18.88 12.61
N GLU A 23 29.49 -17.76 12.70
CA GLU A 23 28.91 -16.40 12.63
C GLU A 23 28.22 -16.13 11.30
N MET A 24 28.71 -16.71 10.20
CA MET A 24 28.08 -16.57 8.88
C MET A 24 26.85 -17.47 8.72
N GLU A 25 26.87 -18.67 9.29
CA GLU A 25 25.72 -19.57 9.28
C GLU A 25 24.54 -19.00 10.08
N GLU A 26 24.80 -18.41 11.24
CA GLU A 26 23.78 -17.71 12.03
C GLU A 26 23.21 -16.48 11.28
N LEU A 27 24.06 -15.71 10.59
CA LEU A 27 23.63 -14.59 9.78
C LEU A 27 22.79 -15.05 8.57
N ILE A 28 23.16 -16.17 7.91
CA ILE A 28 22.37 -16.78 6.85
C ILE A 28 20.99 -17.17 7.38
N GLU A 29 20.96 -17.83 8.53
CA GLU A 29 19.71 -18.22 9.16
C GLU A 29 18.84 -17.01 9.45
N TYR A 30 19.39 -15.93 9.98
CA TYR A 30 18.67 -14.70 10.24
C TYR A 30 18.08 -14.08 8.97
N LEU A 31 18.88 -13.86 7.93
CA LEU A 31 18.47 -13.16 6.73
C LEU A 31 17.57 -14.01 5.81
N ASN A 32 17.75 -15.33 5.81
CA ASN A 32 17.00 -16.26 4.97
C ASN A 32 15.83 -16.94 5.71
N LYS A 33 15.73 -16.73 7.04
CA LYS A 33 14.62 -17.26 7.82
C LYS A 33 13.35 -16.51 7.50
N ILE A 34 12.35 -17.21 6.98
CA ILE A 34 11.01 -16.66 6.87
C ILE A 34 10.48 -16.48 8.30
N PRO A 35 10.11 -15.26 8.73
CA PRO A 35 9.50 -15.10 10.05
C PRO A 35 8.23 -15.94 10.11
N GLN A 36 8.22 -16.96 10.95
CA GLN A 36 7.12 -17.93 11.11
C GLN A 36 5.79 -17.29 11.56
N PHE A 37 5.78 -16.00 11.87
CA PHE A 37 4.71 -15.34 12.60
C PHE A 37 3.62 -14.69 11.75
N GLN A 38 3.68 -14.72 10.41
CA GLN A 38 2.71 -13.99 9.59
C GLN A 38 2.02 -14.79 8.48
N PHE A 39 2.26 -16.08 8.39
CA PHE A 39 1.60 -16.90 7.38
C PHE A 39 0.29 -17.48 7.87
N LEU A 40 -0.78 -16.82 7.49
CA LEU A 40 -2.00 -17.56 7.17
C LEU A 40 -1.66 -18.39 5.92
N PRO A 41 -1.92 -19.71 5.93
CA PRO A 41 -1.62 -20.55 4.79
C PRO A 41 -2.28 -19.98 3.54
N SER A 42 -1.48 -19.57 2.57
CA SER A 42 -2.00 -19.32 1.24
C SER A 42 -2.36 -20.68 0.64
N TYR A 43 -3.45 -20.75 -0.13
CA TYR A 43 -3.95 -21.98 -0.74
C TYR A 43 -3.00 -22.65 -1.75
N SER A 44 -1.80 -22.17 -1.95
CA SER A 44 -0.84 -22.60 -2.97
C SER A 44 0.48 -23.13 -2.41
N GLY A 45 0.48 -23.81 -1.28
CA GLY A 45 1.67 -24.49 -0.80
C GLY A 45 2.57 -23.65 0.10
N ILE A 46 3.58 -24.27 0.68
CA ILE A 46 4.59 -23.65 1.54
C ILE A 46 5.33 -22.60 0.71
N PRO A 47 5.36 -21.30 1.14
CA PRO A 47 6.12 -20.30 0.41
C PRO A 47 7.59 -20.73 0.36
N LYS A 48 8.19 -20.68 -0.83
CA LYS A 48 9.64 -20.92 -0.95
C LYS A 48 10.37 -19.84 -0.19
N PRO A 49 11.38 -20.18 0.64
CA PRO A 49 12.20 -19.19 1.30
C PRO A 49 12.86 -18.28 0.25
N GLU A 50 12.84 -16.99 0.49
CA GLU A 50 13.59 -16.04 -0.33
C GLU A 50 15.04 -16.03 0.16
N VAL A 51 15.98 -16.15 -0.77
CA VAL A 51 17.41 -16.17 -0.43
C VAL A 51 17.94 -14.74 -0.46
N HIS A 52 18.32 -14.22 0.70
CA HIS A 52 18.89 -12.88 0.84
C HIS A 52 20.40 -12.89 1.01
N LEU A 53 20.95 -13.94 1.61
CA LEU A 53 22.39 -14.17 1.76
C LEU A 53 22.75 -15.55 1.22
N ASP A 54 23.67 -15.60 0.27
CA ASP A 54 24.16 -16.84 -0.36
C ASP A 54 25.70 -16.84 -0.36
N PHE A 55 26.33 -17.89 -0.81
CA PHE A 55 27.78 -18.00 -0.90
C PHE A 55 28.23 -18.73 -2.17
N PHE A 56 29.48 -18.50 -2.55
CA PHE A 56 30.20 -19.28 -3.56
C PHE A 56 31.60 -19.64 -3.08
N LYS A 57 32.19 -20.68 -3.65
CA LYS A 57 33.54 -21.12 -3.34
C LYS A 57 34.55 -20.43 -4.28
N LYS A 58 35.63 -19.93 -3.70
CA LYS A 58 36.81 -19.44 -4.43
C LYS A 58 38.05 -20.12 -3.85
N GLY A 59 38.50 -21.21 -4.50
CA GLY A 59 39.44 -22.14 -3.90
C GLY A 59 38.80 -22.83 -2.69
N ASP A 60 39.52 -22.89 -1.57
CA ASP A 60 39.03 -23.48 -0.30
C ASP A 60 38.19 -22.51 0.54
N LYS A 61 38.06 -21.25 0.12
CA LYS A 61 37.33 -20.23 0.88
C LYS A 61 35.88 -20.09 0.39
N LYS A 62 34.94 -20.04 1.34
CA LYS A 62 33.57 -19.60 1.09
C LYS A 62 33.53 -18.06 1.14
N ILE A 63 32.95 -17.45 0.10
CA ILE A 63 32.67 -16.02 0.06
C ILE A 63 31.17 -15.84 0.02
N TYR A 64 30.64 -15.17 1.02
CA TYR A 64 29.24 -14.90 1.17
C TYR A 64 28.89 -13.61 0.43
N TYR A 65 27.69 -13.49 -0.10
CA TYR A 65 27.25 -12.30 -0.83
C TYR A 65 25.75 -12.09 -0.69
N CYS A 66 25.37 -10.82 -0.66
CA CYS A 66 23.98 -10.37 -0.68
C CYS A 66 23.86 -9.07 -1.46
N PHE A 67 22.64 -8.60 -1.68
CA PHE A 67 22.46 -7.25 -2.15
C PHE A 67 22.99 -6.23 -1.13
N SER A 68 23.71 -5.24 -1.63
CA SER A 68 24.40 -4.26 -0.77
C SER A 68 23.45 -3.42 0.09
N GLY A 69 22.18 -3.32 -0.29
CA GLY A 69 21.17 -2.61 0.50
C GLY A 69 20.88 -3.20 1.87
N LEU A 70 21.24 -4.46 2.11
CA LEU A 70 21.08 -5.11 3.42
C LEU A 70 22.18 -4.74 4.43
N TYR A 71 23.11 -3.86 4.09
CA TYR A 71 24.24 -3.54 4.94
C TYR A 71 23.88 -3.07 6.36
N LEU A 72 22.80 -2.29 6.51
CA LEU A 72 22.34 -1.86 7.83
C LEU A 72 21.74 -3.00 8.64
N GLU A 73 20.98 -3.90 8.03
CA GLU A 73 20.43 -5.08 8.70
C GLU A 73 21.56 -5.97 9.21
N ILE A 74 22.61 -6.17 8.41
CA ILE A 74 23.80 -6.93 8.81
C ILE A 74 24.53 -6.22 9.95
N LEU A 75 24.71 -4.89 9.84
CA LEU A 75 25.35 -4.09 10.89
C LEU A 75 24.60 -4.20 12.22
N TYR A 76 23.28 -4.03 12.19
CA TYR A 76 22.47 -4.10 13.42
C TYR A 76 22.40 -5.51 14.00
N TRP A 77 22.35 -6.54 13.14
CA TRP A 77 22.48 -7.92 13.59
C TRP A 77 23.82 -8.17 14.27
N CYS A 78 24.93 -7.74 13.68
CA CYS A 78 26.26 -7.86 14.28
C CYS A 78 26.33 -7.16 15.66
N ARG A 79 25.76 -5.96 15.78
CA ARG A 79 25.69 -5.23 17.06
C ARG A 79 24.88 -5.99 18.11
N ALA A 80 23.72 -6.52 17.73
CA ALA A 80 22.85 -7.28 18.64
C ALA A 80 23.53 -8.56 19.16
N HIS A 81 24.36 -9.21 18.34
CA HIS A 81 25.10 -10.44 18.69
C HIS A 81 26.53 -10.16 19.16
N GLN A 82 26.91 -8.90 19.40
CA GLN A 82 28.23 -8.46 19.83
C GLN A 82 29.37 -8.92 18.89
N ILE A 83 29.09 -9.12 17.63
CA ILE A 83 30.04 -9.50 16.59
C ILE A 83 30.67 -8.24 15.99
N LYS A 84 32.01 -8.18 15.97
CA LYS A 84 32.74 -7.09 15.34
C LYS A 84 32.56 -7.15 13.81
N THR A 85 32.36 -5.99 13.18
CA THR A 85 32.26 -5.90 11.73
C THR A 85 32.98 -4.65 11.20
N THR A 86 33.38 -4.70 9.93
CA THR A 86 33.91 -3.53 9.21
C THR A 86 32.80 -2.71 8.53
N ILE A 87 31.57 -3.19 8.53
CA ILE A 87 30.41 -2.44 8.01
C ILE A 87 30.13 -1.26 8.94
N THR A 88 29.88 -0.08 8.35
CA THR A 88 29.50 1.13 9.08
C THR A 88 28.16 1.67 8.55
N GLU A 89 27.51 2.52 9.31
CA GLU A 89 26.28 3.22 8.84
C GLU A 89 26.55 4.08 7.62
N GLU A 90 27.78 4.56 7.47
CA GLU A 90 28.23 5.44 6.40
C GLU A 90 28.72 4.70 5.14
N LEU A 91 28.52 3.38 5.04
CA LEU A 91 29.06 2.58 3.93
C LEU A 91 28.73 3.16 2.53
N PHE A 92 27.53 3.72 2.38
CA PHE A 92 27.09 4.36 1.13
C PHE A 92 26.95 5.88 1.25
N TYR A 93 27.46 6.47 2.33
CA TYR A 93 27.54 7.92 2.48
C TYR A 93 28.50 8.52 1.45
N ARG A 94 28.09 9.62 0.90
CA ARG A 94 28.90 10.45 -0.02
C ARG A 94 28.86 11.87 0.53
N LYS A 95 30.02 12.42 0.84
CA LYS A 95 30.10 13.85 1.20
C LYS A 95 29.56 14.67 0.02
N PRO A 96 28.49 15.43 0.17
CA PRO A 96 28.00 16.31 -0.88
C PRO A 96 29.05 17.34 -1.30
N LYS A 97 28.98 17.82 -2.55
CA LYS A 97 29.85 18.86 -3.06
C LYS A 97 29.64 20.20 -2.33
N HIS A 98 28.42 20.47 -1.95
CA HIS A 98 27.98 21.68 -1.26
C HIS A 98 27.49 21.36 0.15
N THR A 99 27.64 22.31 1.07
CA THR A 99 27.02 22.24 2.40
C THR A 99 25.50 22.42 2.28
N LEU A 100 24.76 22.13 3.34
CA LEU A 100 23.31 22.34 3.37
C LEU A 100 22.96 23.81 3.07
N ALA A 101 23.68 24.78 3.65
CA ALA A 101 23.45 26.21 3.41
C ALA A 101 23.66 26.58 1.94
N GLU A 102 24.70 26.06 1.29
CA GLU A 102 24.95 26.27 -0.14
C GLU A 102 23.87 25.57 -0.99
N PHE A 103 23.42 24.38 -0.60
CA PHE A 103 22.33 23.68 -1.27
C PHE A 103 21.01 24.47 -1.20
N ILE A 104 20.67 25.03 -0.03
CA ILE A 104 19.51 25.92 0.13
C ILE A 104 19.62 27.09 -0.86
N ASN A 105 20.77 27.78 -0.89
CA ASN A 105 20.98 28.89 -1.81
C ASN A 105 20.81 28.47 -3.29
N ILE A 106 21.34 27.32 -3.67
CA ILE A 106 21.17 26.77 -5.03
C ILE A 106 19.70 26.54 -5.36
N VAL A 107 18.95 25.90 -4.45
CA VAL A 107 17.49 25.63 -4.62
C VAL A 107 16.72 26.92 -4.81
N MET A 108 17.02 27.96 -4.03
CA MET A 108 16.36 29.27 -4.11
C MET A 108 16.61 29.99 -5.45
N THR A 109 17.70 29.69 -6.15
CA THR A 109 17.96 30.25 -7.49
C THR A 109 17.13 29.60 -8.60
N TRP A 110 16.44 28.51 -8.34
CA TRP A 110 15.79 27.72 -9.39
C TRP A 110 14.46 28.30 -9.91
N GLY A 111 13.91 29.30 -9.24
CA GLY A 111 12.64 29.94 -9.64
C GLY A 111 11.47 28.96 -9.62
N LEU A 112 11.39 28.15 -8.56
CA LEU A 112 10.31 27.16 -8.40
C LEU A 112 8.97 27.89 -8.24
N SER A 113 7.92 27.34 -8.84
CA SER A 113 6.54 27.85 -8.70
C SER A 113 5.95 27.63 -7.30
N LEU A 114 6.56 26.77 -6.50
CA LEU A 114 6.25 26.49 -5.11
C LEU A 114 7.52 26.69 -4.28
N GLU A 115 7.41 27.44 -3.18
CA GLU A 115 8.50 27.57 -2.22
C GLU A 115 8.60 26.28 -1.39
N PRO A 116 9.76 25.58 -1.43
CA PRO A 116 9.93 24.37 -0.64
C PRO A 116 10.01 24.70 0.85
N TYR A 117 9.44 23.85 1.68
CA TYR A 117 9.63 23.91 3.12
C TYR A 117 11.04 23.45 3.52
N ASP A 118 11.55 23.92 4.65
CA ASP A 118 12.89 23.58 5.14
C ASP A 118 13.09 22.07 5.25
N TYR A 119 12.15 21.33 5.81
CA TYR A 119 12.23 19.88 5.93
C TYR A 119 12.32 19.17 4.57
N GLN A 120 11.72 19.74 3.50
CA GLN A 120 11.80 19.18 2.15
C GLN A 120 13.20 19.38 1.56
N ILE A 121 13.80 20.54 1.80
CA ILE A 121 15.17 20.83 1.35
C ILE A 121 16.16 19.95 2.11
N GLU A 122 16.04 19.83 3.43
CA GLU A 122 16.86 18.95 4.25
C GLU A 122 16.72 17.47 3.83
N CYS A 123 15.48 17.02 3.54
CA CYS A 123 15.22 15.69 3.04
C CYS A 123 15.94 15.45 1.69
N ALA A 124 15.86 16.38 0.76
CA ALA A 124 16.55 16.29 -0.53
C ALA A 124 18.08 16.26 -0.35
N TYR A 125 18.61 17.09 0.55
CA TYR A 125 20.05 17.13 0.88
C TYR A 125 20.53 15.80 1.48
N ASN A 126 19.77 15.23 2.39
CA ASN A 126 20.10 13.92 2.96
C ASN A 126 20.14 12.83 1.87
N ILE A 127 19.18 12.83 0.93
CA ILE A 127 19.17 11.85 -0.17
C ILE A 127 20.42 11.95 -1.04
N ILE A 128 20.82 13.15 -1.44
CA ILE A 128 22.03 13.33 -2.27
C ILE A 128 23.32 12.97 -1.55
N SER A 129 23.29 12.89 -0.22
CA SER A 129 24.41 12.48 0.62
C SER A 129 24.65 10.96 0.64
N TYR A 130 23.80 10.17 0.02
CA TYR A 130 23.95 8.72 -0.07
C TYR A 130 23.87 8.24 -1.50
N LYS A 131 24.63 7.20 -1.85
CA LYS A 131 24.54 6.58 -3.17
C LYS A 131 23.25 5.80 -3.34
N GLN A 132 22.80 5.15 -2.27
CA GLN A 132 21.54 4.45 -2.22
C GLN A 132 20.85 4.70 -0.87
N SER A 133 19.54 4.92 -0.90
CA SER A 133 18.80 5.32 0.29
C SER A 133 17.30 5.03 0.20
N LEU A 134 16.69 4.87 1.36
CA LEU A 134 15.26 4.72 1.55
C LEU A 134 14.78 5.82 2.50
N SER A 135 13.71 6.51 2.12
CA SER A 135 13.10 7.55 2.95
C SER A 135 11.62 7.23 3.20
N GLU A 136 11.24 7.13 4.46
CA GLU A 136 9.84 7.07 4.88
C GLU A 136 9.31 8.49 5.00
N ILE A 137 8.45 8.87 4.07
CA ILE A 137 7.94 10.24 3.96
C ILE A 137 6.42 10.17 3.95
N ALA A 138 5.80 10.78 4.95
CA ALA A 138 4.34 10.79 5.10
C ALA A 138 3.61 11.22 3.82
N THR A 139 2.38 10.77 3.68
CA THR A 139 1.50 11.26 2.63
C THR A 139 1.28 12.77 2.81
N ARG A 140 1.35 13.54 1.73
CA ARG A 140 1.27 15.01 1.69
C ARG A 140 2.53 15.78 2.09
N ALA A 141 3.62 15.13 2.44
CA ALA A 141 4.91 15.81 2.70
C ALA A 141 5.60 16.36 1.43
N GLY A 142 5.02 16.25 0.24
CA GLY A 142 5.59 16.80 -0.98
C GLY A 142 6.70 15.95 -1.60
N LYS A 143 6.59 14.62 -1.54
CA LYS A 143 7.56 13.66 -2.15
C LYS A 143 7.99 14.03 -3.57
N THR A 144 7.05 14.52 -4.40
CA THR A 144 7.32 14.88 -5.80
C THR A 144 8.27 16.07 -5.90
N LEU A 145 8.08 17.11 -5.04
CA LEU A 145 8.97 18.29 -5.00
C LEU A 145 10.35 17.92 -4.45
N ILE A 146 10.42 17.08 -3.42
CA ILE A 146 11.67 16.53 -2.90
C ILE A 146 12.41 15.80 -4.03
N GLY A 147 11.74 14.90 -4.76
CA GLY A 147 12.31 14.21 -5.90
C GLY A 147 12.78 15.15 -7.01
N TYR A 148 12.03 16.21 -7.30
CA TYR A 148 12.43 17.25 -8.25
C TYR A 148 13.76 17.92 -7.84
N MET A 149 13.86 18.35 -6.57
CA MET A 149 15.10 18.98 -6.06
C MET A 149 16.30 18.04 -6.15
N VAL A 150 16.13 16.78 -5.76
CA VAL A 150 17.18 15.76 -5.87
C VAL A 150 17.62 15.56 -7.32
N PHE A 151 16.69 15.41 -8.25
CA PHE A 151 16.99 15.18 -9.66
C PHE A 151 17.69 16.37 -10.30
N ARG A 152 17.21 17.58 -10.05
CA ARG A 152 17.79 18.79 -10.61
C ARG A 152 19.23 19.00 -10.13
N TYR A 153 19.46 18.85 -8.82
CA TYR A 153 20.80 18.92 -8.25
C TYR A 153 21.71 17.80 -8.80
N ALA A 154 21.19 16.58 -8.88
CA ALA A 154 21.99 15.46 -9.41
C ALA A 154 22.41 15.68 -10.85
N MET A 155 21.58 16.29 -11.68
CA MET A 155 21.96 16.66 -13.06
C MET A 155 22.97 17.80 -13.11
N GLN A 156 22.78 18.84 -12.31
CA GLN A 156 23.61 20.02 -12.33
C GLN A 156 25.00 19.80 -11.69
N GLU A 157 25.03 19.07 -10.55
CA GLU A 157 26.22 19.01 -9.69
C GLU A 157 26.85 17.62 -9.57
N MET A 158 26.13 16.54 -9.88
CA MET A 158 26.63 15.17 -9.75
C MET A 158 26.87 14.48 -11.10
N GLY A 159 26.67 15.19 -12.20
CA GLY A 159 26.91 14.70 -13.57
C GLY A 159 25.94 13.58 -13.97
N VAL A 160 24.73 13.54 -13.39
CA VAL A 160 23.62 12.67 -13.81
C VAL A 160 23.11 13.17 -15.16
N LYS A 161 22.86 12.24 -16.09
CA LYS A 161 22.43 12.58 -17.46
C LYS A 161 21.00 12.13 -17.75
N LYS A 162 20.60 10.97 -17.22
CA LYS A 162 19.29 10.37 -17.52
C LYS A 162 18.67 9.71 -16.28
N ILE A 163 17.44 10.08 -15.99
CA ILE A 163 16.73 9.72 -14.76
C ILE A 163 15.55 8.80 -15.07
N LEU A 164 15.39 7.75 -14.29
CA LEU A 164 14.24 6.86 -14.31
C LEU A 164 13.44 6.99 -13.00
N MET A 165 12.20 7.44 -13.10
CA MET A 165 11.24 7.45 -11.99
C MET A 165 10.21 6.34 -12.19
N ILE A 166 10.16 5.40 -11.25
CA ILE A 166 9.27 4.24 -11.26
C ILE A 166 8.13 4.48 -10.29
N VAL A 167 6.89 4.40 -10.79
CA VAL A 167 5.67 4.65 -10.00
C VAL A 167 4.67 3.50 -10.12
N PRO A 168 3.76 3.30 -9.15
CA PRO A 168 2.83 2.16 -9.14
C PRO A 168 1.65 2.29 -10.11
N SER A 169 1.29 3.48 -10.58
CA SER A 169 0.07 3.67 -11.38
C SER A 169 0.18 4.71 -12.47
N ILE A 170 -0.67 4.57 -13.50
CA ILE A 170 -0.76 5.54 -14.61
C ILE A 170 -1.17 6.93 -14.10
N THR A 171 -2.00 7.00 -13.08
CA THR A 171 -2.39 8.28 -12.47
C THR A 171 -1.18 9.03 -11.92
N LEU A 172 -0.28 8.31 -11.24
CA LEU A 172 0.97 8.89 -10.72
C LEU A 172 1.96 9.25 -11.84
N VAL A 173 1.99 8.51 -12.96
CA VAL A 173 2.78 8.93 -14.13
C VAL A 173 2.32 10.28 -14.65
N LYS A 174 1.00 10.47 -14.82
CA LYS A 174 0.43 11.74 -15.30
C LYS A 174 0.67 12.87 -14.30
N GLN A 175 0.38 12.62 -13.03
CA GLN A 175 0.61 13.60 -11.97
C GLN A 175 2.07 14.00 -11.90
N GLY A 176 3.00 13.05 -11.88
CA GLY A 176 4.43 13.34 -11.85
C GLY A 176 4.87 14.16 -13.06
N TYR A 177 4.35 13.87 -14.25
CA TYR A 177 4.61 14.66 -15.45
C TYR A 177 4.12 16.11 -15.30
N GLU A 178 2.88 16.29 -14.84
CA GLU A 178 2.27 17.61 -14.61
C GLU A 178 3.03 18.39 -13.52
N ASP A 179 3.32 17.76 -12.38
CA ASP A 179 4.01 18.37 -11.26
C ASP A 179 5.43 18.82 -11.65
N PHE A 180 6.23 17.96 -12.29
CA PHE A 180 7.58 18.28 -12.70
C PHE A 180 7.65 19.44 -13.71
N ASN A 181 6.69 19.50 -14.64
CA ASN A 181 6.61 20.60 -15.58
C ASN A 181 6.10 21.90 -14.94
N SER A 182 5.29 21.80 -13.87
CA SER A 182 4.74 22.97 -13.17
C SER A 182 5.74 23.63 -12.22
N TYR A 183 6.69 22.90 -11.65
CA TYR A 183 7.64 23.46 -10.67
C TYR A 183 8.63 24.45 -11.31
N ALA A 184 9.25 24.07 -12.42
CA ALA A 184 10.03 24.92 -13.30
C ALA A 184 10.37 24.17 -14.60
N GLU A 185 10.57 24.88 -15.71
CA GLU A 185 10.99 24.30 -16.99
C GLU A 185 12.45 23.86 -16.97
N PHE A 186 12.72 22.66 -16.52
CA PHE A 186 14.08 22.11 -16.47
C PHE A 186 14.20 20.75 -17.16
N PHE A 187 13.22 19.85 -16.95
CA PHE A 187 13.29 18.49 -17.44
C PHE A 187 12.62 18.32 -18.80
N LYS A 188 13.29 17.59 -19.69
CA LYS A 188 12.67 17.00 -20.88
C LYS A 188 12.07 15.66 -20.48
N THR A 189 10.81 15.66 -20.06
CA THR A 189 10.14 14.54 -19.43
C THR A 189 9.43 13.64 -20.43
N ALA A 190 9.68 12.34 -20.40
CA ALA A 190 8.94 11.32 -21.11
C ALA A 190 8.13 10.45 -20.14
N THR A 191 7.02 9.90 -20.62
CA THR A 191 6.14 9.03 -19.83
C THR A 191 6.01 7.65 -20.47
N VAL A 192 6.01 6.59 -19.66
CA VAL A 192 5.93 5.20 -20.12
C VAL A 192 4.78 4.48 -19.43
N TRP A 193 3.67 4.27 -20.15
CA TRP A 193 2.55 3.43 -19.72
C TRP A 193 2.04 2.54 -20.86
N ALA A 194 1.09 1.66 -20.59
CA ALA A 194 0.66 0.60 -21.49
C ALA A 194 0.22 1.02 -22.91
N GLN A 195 -0.15 2.29 -23.13
CA GLN A 195 -0.74 2.76 -24.39
C GLN A 195 -0.01 3.91 -25.10
N GLY A 196 1.13 4.41 -24.58
CA GLY A 196 1.49 5.68 -25.15
C GLY A 196 2.88 6.27 -25.00
N SER A 197 3.97 5.55 -25.17
CA SER A 197 5.27 6.23 -25.33
C SER A 197 5.82 5.98 -26.74
N ARG A 198 6.08 7.04 -27.48
CA ARG A 198 6.90 6.96 -28.69
C ARG A 198 8.36 6.72 -28.30
N LYS A 199 8.97 5.68 -28.88
CA LYS A 199 10.36 5.27 -28.55
C LYS A 199 11.36 6.43 -28.70
N GLU A 200 11.23 7.22 -29.74
CA GLU A 200 12.08 8.39 -30.03
C GLU A 200 12.01 9.47 -28.93
N PHE A 201 10.83 9.67 -28.35
CA PHE A 201 10.64 10.65 -27.29
C PHE A 201 11.32 10.23 -25.98
N VAL A 202 11.29 8.93 -25.65
CA VAL A 202 11.98 8.39 -24.47
C VAL A 202 13.49 8.48 -24.62
N GLN A 203 14.03 8.26 -25.82
CA GLN A 203 15.47 8.34 -26.09
C GLN A 203 16.01 9.77 -25.93
N SER A 204 15.24 10.78 -26.33
CA SER A 204 15.65 12.19 -26.28
C SER A 204 15.36 12.87 -24.93
N SER A 205 14.69 12.20 -23.99
CA SER A 205 14.37 12.74 -22.67
C SER A 205 15.51 12.56 -21.67
N ASN A 206 15.60 13.45 -20.69
CA ASN A 206 16.50 13.31 -19.55
C ASN A 206 15.79 12.78 -18.29
N LEU A 207 14.45 12.82 -18.25
CA LEU A 207 13.62 12.22 -17.21
C LEU A 207 12.58 11.31 -17.86
N THR A 208 12.50 10.07 -17.40
CA THR A 208 11.44 9.12 -17.79
C THR A 208 10.64 8.70 -16.56
N ILE A 209 9.33 8.92 -16.60
CA ILE A 209 8.39 8.48 -15.56
C ILE A 209 7.58 7.31 -16.10
N GLY A 210 7.65 6.15 -15.46
CA GLY A 210 6.98 4.95 -15.95
C GLY A 210 6.39 4.08 -14.85
N THR A 211 5.33 3.31 -15.19
CA THR A 211 4.80 2.31 -14.27
C THR A 211 5.66 1.05 -14.30
N PHE A 212 5.87 0.43 -13.13
CA PHE A 212 6.66 -0.82 -13.09
C PHE A 212 6.07 -1.92 -13.98
N GLN A 213 4.73 -2.00 -14.14
CA GLN A 213 4.08 -2.96 -15.04
C GLN A 213 4.43 -2.72 -16.52
N SER A 214 4.65 -1.47 -16.91
CA SER A 214 5.03 -1.12 -18.28
C SER A 214 6.53 -1.26 -18.51
N LEU A 215 7.34 -0.94 -17.50
CA LEU A 215 8.79 -1.01 -17.57
C LEU A 215 9.30 -2.45 -17.57
N VAL A 216 8.69 -3.37 -16.77
CA VAL A 216 9.09 -4.78 -16.75
C VAL A 216 8.95 -5.45 -18.11
N LYS A 217 7.98 -5.05 -18.92
CA LYS A 217 7.80 -5.55 -20.29
C LYS A 217 8.99 -5.23 -21.20
N ARG A 218 9.74 -4.15 -20.89
CA ARG A 218 10.93 -3.78 -21.64
C ARG A 218 12.13 -4.67 -21.37
N CYS A 219 12.19 -5.32 -20.20
CA CYS A 219 13.26 -6.26 -19.84
C CYS A 219 12.84 -7.75 -19.89
N THR A 220 11.58 -8.06 -20.19
CA THR A 220 11.11 -9.43 -20.26
C THR A 220 11.27 -9.99 -21.67
N LYS A 221 12.21 -10.92 -21.87
CA LYS A 221 12.40 -11.61 -23.14
C LYS A 221 11.11 -12.33 -23.57
N GLY A 222 10.70 -12.11 -24.83
CA GLY A 222 9.47 -12.67 -25.39
C GLY A 222 8.24 -11.75 -25.28
N ASP A 223 8.29 -10.65 -24.50
CA ASP A 223 7.23 -9.63 -24.55
C ASP A 223 7.36 -8.81 -25.85
N PRO A 224 6.25 -8.47 -26.54
CA PRO A 224 6.29 -7.64 -27.76
C PRO A 224 6.92 -6.26 -27.56
N LYS A 225 7.04 -5.80 -26.31
CA LYS A 225 7.66 -4.53 -25.93
C LYS A 225 9.11 -4.69 -25.43
N TYR A 226 9.68 -5.89 -25.50
CA TYR A 226 11.06 -6.12 -25.12
C TYR A 226 12.00 -5.23 -25.90
N ASP A 227 12.89 -4.54 -25.17
CA ASP A 227 13.93 -3.70 -25.74
C ASP A 227 15.17 -3.78 -24.85
N PRO A 228 16.21 -4.53 -25.25
CA PRO A 228 17.40 -4.75 -24.42
C PRO A 228 18.18 -3.48 -24.14
N HIS A 229 17.98 -2.41 -24.96
CA HIS A 229 18.65 -1.13 -24.84
C HIS A 229 17.79 -0.04 -24.20
N PHE A 230 16.56 -0.37 -23.77
CA PHE A 230 15.64 0.61 -23.18
C PHE A 230 16.22 1.30 -21.94
N PHE A 231 16.95 0.54 -21.13
CA PHE A 231 17.51 1.04 -19.87
C PHE A 231 18.93 1.64 -20.00
N ASP A 232 19.49 1.65 -21.19
CA ASP A 232 20.84 2.18 -21.41
C ASP A 232 20.89 3.69 -21.13
N GLY A 233 21.93 4.09 -20.40
CA GLY A 233 22.20 5.49 -20.08
C GLY A 233 21.46 6.06 -18.87
N TYR A 234 20.53 5.32 -18.24
CA TYR A 234 19.99 5.75 -16.96
C TYR A 234 21.03 5.63 -15.85
N ASP A 235 21.29 6.73 -15.16
CA ASP A 235 22.30 6.83 -14.11
C ASP A 235 21.77 7.42 -12.78
N CYS A 236 20.44 7.67 -12.72
CA CYS A 236 19.70 7.97 -11.49
C CYS A 236 18.35 7.26 -11.50
N VAL A 237 17.95 6.66 -10.37
CA VAL A 237 16.71 5.91 -10.23
C VAL A 237 15.98 6.31 -8.96
N LEU A 238 14.69 6.66 -9.10
CA LEU A 238 13.73 6.79 -8.01
C LEU A 238 12.67 5.71 -8.13
N VAL A 239 12.35 5.05 -7.01
CA VAL A 239 11.16 4.19 -6.88
C VAL A 239 10.20 4.83 -5.90
N ASP A 240 9.06 5.31 -6.39
CA ASP A 240 7.99 5.84 -5.55
C ASP A 240 7.07 4.71 -5.06
N GLU A 241 6.56 4.85 -3.84
CA GLU A 241 5.77 3.83 -3.12
C GLU A 241 6.50 2.47 -3.12
N VAL A 242 7.75 2.51 -2.69
CA VAL A 242 8.69 1.38 -2.74
C VAL A 242 8.26 0.16 -1.93
N HIS A 243 7.30 0.27 -1.00
CA HIS A 243 6.68 -0.87 -0.33
C HIS A 243 6.02 -1.86 -1.31
N ASN A 244 5.75 -1.43 -2.55
CA ASN A 244 5.32 -2.30 -3.64
C ASN A 244 6.49 -3.03 -4.33
N ALA A 245 7.75 -2.75 -3.95
CA ALA A 245 8.96 -3.29 -4.58
C ALA A 245 9.15 -4.81 -4.37
N LYS A 246 8.40 -5.42 -3.46
CA LYS A 246 8.32 -6.89 -3.35
C LYS A 246 7.77 -7.58 -4.61
N ALA A 247 7.17 -6.83 -5.53
CA ALA A 247 6.75 -7.39 -6.81
C ALA A 247 7.97 -7.82 -7.64
N ALA A 248 7.95 -9.04 -8.15
CA ALA A 248 8.99 -9.58 -9.02
C ALA A 248 9.35 -8.63 -10.20
N SER A 249 8.39 -7.82 -10.62
CA SER A 249 8.55 -6.81 -11.66
C SER A 249 9.59 -5.74 -11.31
N ILE A 250 9.57 -5.21 -10.09
CA ILE A 250 10.53 -4.17 -9.68
C ILE A 250 11.91 -4.80 -9.49
N LYS A 251 11.99 -5.99 -8.86
CA LYS A 251 13.24 -6.75 -8.79
C LYS A 251 13.84 -6.98 -10.18
N SER A 252 13.03 -7.37 -11.17
CA SER A 252 13.49 -7.59 -12.55
C SER A 252 14.06 -6.32 -13.19
N ILE A 253 13.47 -5.15 -12.95
CA ILE A 253 13.98 -3.88 -13.47
C ILE A 253 15.30 -3.49 -12.79
N LEU A 254 15.34 -3.55 -11.46
CA LEU A 254 16.51 -3.14 -10.67
C LEU A 254 17.69 -4.13 -10.77
N ASN A 255 17.48 -5.33 -11.31
CA ASN A 255 18.54 -6.30 -11.61
C ASN A 255 19.16 -6.12 -13.01
N GLN A 256 18.67 -5.19 -13.84
CA GLN A 256 19.24 -4.95 -15.16
C GLN A 256 20.67 -4.36 -15.07
N ASN A 257 21.45 -4.57 -16.13
CA ASN A 257 22.85 -4.16 -16.16
C ASN A 257 23.09 -2.65 -16.01
N PHE A 258 22.14 -1.80 -16.40
CA PHE A 258 22.27 -0.35 -16.25
C PHE A 258 22.47 0.07 -14.78
N MET A 259 21.93 -0.72 -13.82
CA MET A 259 22.06 -0.43 -12.39
C MET A 259 23.52 -0.37 -11.90
N LYS A 260 24.47 -0.98 -12.61
CA LYS A 260 25.91 -0.86 -12.33
C LYS A 260 26.43 0.58 -12.49
N PHE A 261 25.79 1.36 -13.35
CA PHE A 261 26.18 2.72 -13.70
C PHE A 261 25.37 3.78 -12.96
N VAL A 262 24.43 3.36 -12.12
CA VAL A 262 23.58 4.27 -11.37
C VAL A 262 24.38 4.98 -10.29
N LYS A 263 24.41 6.32 -10.39
CA LYS A 263 25.12 7.20 -9.46
C LYS A 263 24.30 7.49 -8.21
N LEU A 264 22.96 7.50 -8.34
CA LEU A 264 22.04 7.80 -7.27
C LEU A 264 20.79 6.92 -7.40
N LYS A 265 20.50 6.15 -6.36
CA LYS A 265 19.31 5.30 -6.25
C LYS A 265 18.59 5.58 -4.94
N PHE A 266 17.33 5.94 -5.00
CA PHE A 266 16.55 6.19 -3.78
C PHE A 266 15.09 5.79 -3.92
N GLY A 267 14.47 5.49 -2.77
CA GLY A 267 13.07 5.07 -2.68
C GLY A 267 12.28 5.93 -1.73
N PHE A 268 11.03 6.22 -2.13
CA PHE A 268 10.04 6.87 -1.29
C PHE A 268 8.92 5.90 -0.90
N THR A 269 8.45 6.03 0.32
CA THR A 269 7.19 5.43 0.75
C THR A 269 6.60 6.20 1.92
N GLY A 270 5.27 6.23 2.02
CA GLY A 270 4.58 6.75 3.21
C GLY A 270 4.51 5.74 4.34
N THR A 271 4.92 4.49 4.11
CA THR A 271 4.83 3.42 5.09
C THR A 271 5.80 2.31 4.73
N LEU A 272 6.78 2.08 5.58
CA LEU A 272 7.68 0.94 5.45
C LEU A 272 7.01 -0.35 5.97
N PRO A 273 7.36 -1.50 5.40
CA PRO A 273 7.06 -2.79 6.02
C PRO A 273 7.68 -2.90 7.42
N LEU A 274 7.05 -3.67 8.28
CA LEU A 274 7.56 -3.90 9.63
C LEU A 274 8.98 -4.49 9.60
N LYS A 275 9.89 -3.93 10.41
CA LYS A 275 11.27 -4.39 10.52
C LYS A 275 11.33 -5.89 10.84
N GLY A 276 12.30 -6.60 10.28
CA GLY A 276 12.48 -8.03 10.46
C GLY A 276 11.50 -8.91 9.68
N THR A 277 10.68 -8.33 8.80
CA THR A 277 9.81 -9.09 7.88
C THR A 277 10.51 -9.31 6.53
N LEU A 278 10.13 -10.37 5.82
CA LEU A 278 10.58 -10.64 4.46
C LEU A 278 10.37 -9.43 3.53
N GLU A 279 9.25 -8.73 3.72
CA GLU A 279 8.91 -7.53 2.94
C GLU A 279 9.89 -6.38 3.22
N SER A 280 10.30 -6.20 4.49
CA SER A 280 11.29 -5.20 4.88
C SER A 280 12.65 -5.50 4.24
N PHE A 281 13.11 -6.75 4.32
CA PHE A 281 14.36 -7.15 3.68
C PHE A 281 14.31 -6.96 2.16
N SER A 282 13.21 -7.36 1.51
CA SER A 282 13.04 -7.21 0.05
C SER A 282 13.08 -5.75 -0.41
N VAL A 283 12.59 -4.81 0.39
CA VAL A 283 12.65 -3.38 0.07
C VAL A 283 14.07 -2.85 0.29
N GLN A 284 14.69 -3.19 1.41
CA GLN A 284 16.03 -2.70 1.76
C GLN A 284 17.10 -3.22 0.79
N GLU A 285 17.06 -4.53 0.45
CA GLU A 285 18.04 -5.10 -0.49
C GLU A 285 18.08 -4.37 -1.83
N LEU A 286 16.93 -3.86 -2.29
CA LEU A 286 16.81 -3.17 -3.56
C LEU A 286 17.19 -1.69 -3.49
N MET A 287 16.85 -1.01 -2.40
CA MET A 287 16.94 0.45 -2.31
C MET A 287 18.04 0.96 -1.39
N GLY A 288 18.52 0.14 -0.45
CA GLY A 288 19.46 0.56 0.58
C GLY A 288 18.79 0.77 1.93
N GLY A 289 19.56 1.25 2.88
CA GLY A 289 19.10 1.51 4.24
C GLY A 289 18.18 2.72 4.35
N GLN A 290 17.33 2.71 5.36
CA GLN A 290 16.50 3.86 5.70
C GLN A 290 17.37 4.96 6.31
N ILE A 291 17.38 6.15 5.69
CA ILE A 291 18.20 7.30 6.12
C ILE A 291 17.39 8.35 6.87
N GLN A 292 16.08 8.38 6.68
CA GLN A 292 15.21 9.37 7.30
C GLN A 292 13.75 8.95 7.34
N THR A 293 13.04 9.55 8.28
CA THR A 293 11.59 9.45 8.44
C THR A 293 11.01 10.85 8.58
N ILE A 294 9.91 11.13 7.90
CA ILE A 294 9.06 12.31 8.09
C ILE A 294 7.68 11.78 8.44
N THR A 295 7.30 11.92 9.69
CA THR A 295 6.03 11.39 10.21
C THR A 295 4.85 12.32 9.96
N PRO A 296 3.60 11.80 9.95
CA PRO A 296 2.42 12.68 9.93
C PRO A 296 2.39 13.63 11.13
N ARG A 297 2.83 13.18 12.32
CA ARG A 297 2.83 14.00 13.52
C ARG A 297 3.73 15.24 13.39
N GLU A 298 4.97 15.05 12.94
CA GLU A 298 5.90 16.17 12.67
C GLU A 298 5.31 17.19 11.70
N LEU A 299 4.59 16.71 10.66
CA LEU A 299 3.96 17.59 9.69
C LEU A 299 2.74 18.34 10.26
N MET A 300 1.96 17.72 11.15
CA MET A 300 0.85 18.38 11.85
C MET A 300 1.37 19.44 12.82
N ASP A 301 2.37 19.09 13.63
CA ASP A 301 2.98 20.03 14.60
C ASP A 301 3.62 21.23 13.90
N GLY A 302 4.18 21.02 12.71
CA GLY A 302 4.70 22.09 11.87
C GLY A 302 3.63 22.89 11.11
N GLY A 303 2.36 22.51 11.19
CA GLY A 303 1.27 23.16 10.45
C GLY A 303 1.31 22.92 8.93
N PHE A 304 2.04 21.91 8.45
CA PHE A 304 2.16 21.59 7.03
C PHE A 304 1.00 20.75 6.48
N ILE A 305 0.30 20.06 7.36
CA ILE A 305 -0.91 19.29 7.05
C ILE A 305 -1.96 19.52 8.14
N SER A 306 -3.23 19.19 7.83
CA SER A 306 -4.33 19.27 8.80
C SER A 306 -4.19 18.23 9.90
N ASP A 307 -4.59 18.57 11.11
CA ASP A 307 -4.80 17.62 12.18
C ASP A 307 -5.87 16.58 11.81
N ILE A 308 -5.83 15.44 12.51
CA ILE A 308 -6.79 14.36 12.37
C ILE A 308 -7.38 13.99 13.74
N HIS A 309 -8.70 13.80 13.77
CA HIS A 309 -9.39 13.16 14.90
C HIS A 309 -10.10 11.90 14.43
N ILE A 310 -9.86 10.78 15.12
CA ILE A 310 -10.42 9.48 14.74
C ILE A 310 -11.45 9.04 15.78
N THR A 311 -12.69 8.84 15.35
CA THR A 311 -13.73 8.21 16.18
C THR A 311 -13.90 6.76 15.74
N GLN A 312 -13.43 5.80 16.55
CA GLN A 312 -13.67 4.39 16.31
C GLN A 312 -15.00 3.95 16.94
N TYR A 313 -15.99 3.64 16.13
CA TYR A 313 -17.25 3.05 16.55
C TYR A 313 -17.13 1.53 16.59
N ARG A 314 -17.44 0.91 17.75
CA ARG A 314 -17.49 -0.54 17.93
C ARG A 314 -18.93 -0.98 18.03
N LEU A 315 -19.46 -1.49 16.91
CA LEU A 315 -20.81 -2.03 16.81
C LEU A 315 -20.91 -3.37 17.54
N GLN A 316 -21.73 -3.42 18.58
CA GLN A 316 -22.05 -4.64 19.30
C GLN A 316 -23.29 -5.32 18.69
N TYR A 317 -23.29 -6.64 18.67
CA TYR A 317 -24.35 -7.49 18.12
C TYR A 317 -24.87 -8.42 19.23
N PRO A 318 -25.64 -7.91 20.20
CA PRO A 318 -26.14 -8.72 21.34
C PRO A 318 -27.04 -9.87 20.90
N GLU A 319 -27.71 -9.74 19.75
CA GLU A 319 -28.54 -10.80 19.15
C GLU A 319 -27.71 -12.02 18.69
N LEU A 320 -26.39 -11.84 18.54
CA LEU A 320 -25.46 -12.90 18.19
C LEU A 320 -24.59 -13.32 19.39
N GLU A 321 -25.17 -13.34 20.59
CA GLU A 321 -24.47 -13.65 21.82
C GLU A 321 -23.64 -14.93 21.76
N LYS A 322 -22.49 -14.94 22.46
CA LYS A 322 -21.62 -16.10 22.63
C LYS A 322 -22.40 -17.24 23.30
N SER A 323 -22.83 -18.21 22.53
CA SER A 323 -23.35 -19.45 23.08
C SER A 323 -22.18 -20.39 23.45
N SER A 324 -22.39 -21.27 24.42
CA SER A 324 -21.41 -22.19 24.96
C SER A 324 -20.82 -23.18 23.92
N GLY A 325 -20.04 -22.69 23.01
CA GLY A 325 -19.31 -23.48 22.02
C GLY A 325 -19.20 -22.81 20.65
N LEU A 326 -17.99 -22.82 20.09
CA LEU A 326 -17.64 -22.22 18.81
C LEU A 326 -18.62 -22.59 17.67
N ARG A 327 -19.12 -23.83 17.66
CA ARG A 327 -20.06 -24.32 16.65
C ARG A 327 -21.42 -23.60 16.69
N LYS A 328 -21.95 -23.28 17.88
CA LYS A 328 -23.21 -22.55 18.01
C LYS A 328 -23.06 -21.09 17.59
N GLU A 329 -21.91 -20.47 17.82
CA GLU A 329 -21.62 -19.11 17.35
C GLU A 329 -21.64 -19.06 15.82
N TYR A 330 -21.05 -20.07 15.16
CA TYR A 330 -21.05 -20.15 13.70
C TYR A 330 -22.44 -20.44 13.13
N ILE A 331 -23.22 -21.30 13.79
CA ILE A 331 -24.58 -21.59 13.37
C ILE A 331 -25.44 -20.33 13.43
N LYS A 332 -25.37 -19.54 14.51
CA LYS A 332 -26.10 -18.27 14.61
C LYS A 332 -25.70 -17.26 13.54
N CYS A 333 -24.40 -17.09 13.29
CA CYS A 333 -23.93 -16.23 12.20
C CYS A 333 -24.42 -16.75 10.84
N ALA A 334 -24.43 -18.05 10.64
CA ALA A 334 -24.86 -18.67 9.41
C ALA A 334 -26.38 -18.62 9.23
N GLU A 335 -27.17 -18.81 10.29
CA GLU A 335 -28.62 -18.63 10.28
C GLU A 335 -29.00 -17.17 9.99
N TYR A 336 -28.30 -16.23 10.56
CA TYR A 336 -28.46 -14.81 10.23
C TYR A 336 -28.18 -14.56 8.75
N LEU A 337 -27.11 -15.09 8.22
CA LEU A 337 -26.76 -15.01 6.80
C LEU A 337 -27.80 -15.68 5.91
N CYS A 338 -28.34 -16.85 6.33
CA CYS A 338 -29.34 -17.57 5.56
C CYS A 338 -30.68 -16.89 5.48
N SER A 339 -31.05 -16.15 6.47
CA SER A 339 -32.29 -15.36 6.43
C SER A 339 -32.18 -14.19 5.43
N THR A 340 -31.02 -13.95 4.85
CA THR A 340 -30.74 -12.74 4.08
C THR A 340 -30.07 -12.97 2.72
N PHE A 341 -29.84 -14.24 2.31
CA PHE A 341 -29.14 -14.49 1.07
C PHE A 341 -29.87 -15.41 0.10
N GLU A 342 -29.73 -15.12 -1.18
CA GLU A 342 -30.16 -15.95 -2.31
C GLU A 342 -28.97 -16.31 -3.19
N VAL A 343 -29.17 -17.29 -4.08
CA VAL A 343 -28.17 -17.70 -5.07
C VAL A 343 -28.67 -17.27 -6.44
N ASP A 344 -27.86 -16.54 -7.21
CA ASP A 344 -28.21 -16.17 -8.58
C ASP A 344 -28.15 -17.36 -9.55
N GLU A 345 -28.61 -17.14 -10.78
CA GLU A 345 -28.60 -18.16 -11.85
C GLU A 345 -27.20 -18.69 -12.17
N LYS A 346 -26.15 -17.95 -11.81
CA LYS A 346 -24.74 -18.33 -11.99
C LYS A 346 -24.11 -19.02 -10.77
N GLY A 347 -24.90 -19.30 -9.74
CA GLY A 347 -24.44 -19.95 -8.50
C GLY A 347 -23.68 -19.01 -7.55
N ASN A 348 -23.75 -17.69 -7.74
CA ASN A 348 -23.16 -16.73 -6.83
C ASN A 348 -24.17 -16.33 -5.76
N ARG A 349 -23.67 -16.03 -4.55
CA ARG A 349 -24.53 -15.55 -3.46
C ARG A 349 -24.95 -14.12 -3.73
N ILE A 350 -26.24 -13.88 -3.78
CA ILE A 350 -26.86 -12.56 -3.76
C ILE A 350 -27.30 -12.30 -2.33
N LEU A 351 -26.77 -11.26 -1.73
CA LEU A 351 -27.18 -10.81 -0.42
C LEU A 351 -28.38 -9.87 -0.61
N ARG A 352 -29.54 -10.29 -0.14
CA ARG A 352 -30.73 -9.45 -0.07
C ARG A 352 -31.07 -9.12 1.37
N PRO A 353 -31.19 -7.86 1.75
CA PRO A 353 -31.75 -7.48 3.05
C PRO A 353 -33.19 -7.98 3.14
N LYS A 354 -33.66 -8.21 4.35
CA LYS A 354 -35.06 -8.60 4.65
C LYS A 354 -36.11 -7.68 4.02
N GLU A 355 -35.72 -6.51 3.52
CA GLU A 355 -36.60 -5.45 2.99
C GLU A 355 -36.54 -5.27 1.48
N ASN A 356 -36.34 -6.32 0.70
CA ASN A 356 -36.36 -6.28 -0.79
C ASN A 356 -35.35 -5.34 -1.47
N ARG A 357 -34.22 -5.04 -0.86
CA ARG A 357 -33.16 -4.23 -1.49
C ARG A 357 -32.11 -5.12 -2.13
N ASP A 358 -31.88 -4.93 -3.44
CA ASP A 358 -30.85 -5.68 -4.17
C ASP A 358 -29.45 -5.29 -3.69
N ILE A 359 -28.81 -6.22 -2.97
CA ILE A 359 -27.37 -6.18 -2.73
C ILE A 359 -26.72 -7.05 -3.79
N SER A 360 -25.89 -6.44 -4.60
CA SER A 360 -25.18 -7.13 -5.64
C SER A 360 -24.22 -8.21 -5.11
N MET A 361 -23.85 -9.12 -5.96
CA MET A 361 -23.09 -10.34 -5.66
C MET A 361 -21.79 -10.09 -4.92
N ILE A 362 -21.61 -10.75 -3.79
CA ILE A 362 -20.30 -10.90 -3.16
C ILE A 362 -19.64 -12.17 -3.71
N HIS A 363 -18.60 -11.99 -4.53
CA HIS A 363 -17.86 -13.12 -5.09
C HIS A 363 -17.04 -13.83 -4.03
N VAL A 364 -17.42 -15.04 -3.69
CA VAL A 364 -16.59 -15.97 -2.91
C VAL A 364 -15.71 -16.76 -3.89
N LYS A 365 -14.62 -16.16 -4.34
CA LYS A 365 -13.73 -16.76 -5.36
C LYS A 365 -13.03 -18.05 -4.95
N SER A 366 -13.02 -18.42 -3.67
CA SER A 366 -12.19 -19.51 -3.13
C SER A 366 -12.97 -20.62 -2.43
N LEU A 367 -14.22 -20.84 -2.77
CA LEU A 367 -14.95 -21.98 -2.21
C LEU A 367 -14.49 -23.30 -2.85
N PRO A 368 -14.29 -24.38 -2.05
CA PRO A 368 -13.95 -25.72 -2.57
C PRO A 368 -14.95 -26.20 -3.62
N TYR A 369 -14.48 -27.08 -4.53
CA TYR A 369 -15.28 -27.66 -5.60
C TYR A 369 -16.63 -28.25 -5.12
N THR A 370 -16.62 -28.88 -3.95
CA THR A 370 -17.83 -29.45 -3.29
C THR A 370 -18.92 -28.40 -3.03
N LEU A 371 -18.54 -27.18 -2.67
CA LEU A 371 -19.50 -26.08 -2.47
C LEU A 371 -20.14 -25.62 -3.78
N LYS A 372 -19.40 -25.68 -4.88
CA LYS A 372 -19.94 -25.42 -6.23
C LYS A 372 -21.01 -26.44 -6.60
N GLN A 373 -20.75 -27.74 -6.35
CA GLN A 373 -21.71 -28.82 -6.60
C GLN A 373 -22.97 -28.70 -5.73
N MET A 374 -22.80 -28.32 -4.45
CA MET A 374 -23.95 -28.11 -3.57
C MET A 374 -24.83 -26.94 -4.02
N ARG A 375 -24.24 -25.85 -4.53
CA ARG A 375 -24.99 -24.73 -5.11
C ARG A 375 -25.81 -25.15 -6.33
N GLU A 376 -25.20 -25.95 -7.21
CA GLU A 376 -25.91 -26.49 -8.39
C GLU A 376 -27.10 -27.37 -8.00
N LYS A 377 -26.97 -28.15 -6.91
CA LYS A 377 -28.08 -28.94 -6.37
C LYS A 377 -29.18 -28.06 -5.78
N ILE A 378 -28.83 -27.01 -5.04
CA ILE A 378 -29.81 -26.06 -4.48
C ILE A 378 -30.62 -25.38 -5.60
N GLN A 379 -29.96 -25.04 -6.72
CA GLN A 379 -30.63 -24.43 -7.88
C GLN A 379 -31.59 -25.38 -8.59
N LYS A 380 -31.26 -26.68 -8.61
CA LYS A 380 -32.04 -27.72 -9.29
C LYS A 380 -33.13 -28.35 -8.38
N ALA A 381 -33.23 -27.93 -7.12
CA ALA A 381 -34.21 -28.47 -6.18
C ALA A 381 -35.61 -28.15 -6.64
N SER A 382 -36.45 -29.19 -6.68
CA SER A 382 -37.78 -29.15 -7.28
C SER A 382 -38.87 -28.53 -6.38
N ASN A 383 -38.58 -28.43 -5.05
CA ASN A 383 -39.54 -27.89 -4.08
C ASN A 383 -38.84 -27.13 -2.94
N PHE A 384 -39.63 -26.32 -2.23
CA PHE A 384 -39.17 -25.45 -1.13
C PHE A 384 -38.49 -26.24 0.02
N MET A 385 -39.04 -27.41 0.40
CA MET A 385 -38.50 -28.21 1.51
C MET A 385 -37.12 -28.81 1.16
N GLU A 386 -36.97 -29.34 -0.05
CA GLU A 386 -35.70 -29.84 -0.54
C GLU A 386 -34.66 -28.73 -0.62
N GLN A 387 -35.07 -27.57 -1.10
CA GLN A 387 -34.18 -26.39 -1.18
C GLN A 387 -33.75 -25.91 0.21
N ALA A 388 -34.65 -25.93 1.21
CA ALA A 388 -34.34 -25.55 2.58
C ALA A 388 -33.33 -26.53 3.23
N ASN A 389 -33.54 -27.85 3.04
CA ASN A 389 -32.64 -28.89 3.54
C ASN A 389 -31.23 -28.78 2.90
N LEU A 390 -31.17 -28.59 1.61
CA LEU A 390 -29.89 -28.41 0.90
C LEU A 390 -29.18 -27.13 1.32
N LYS A 391 -29.91 -26.04 1.59
CA LYS A 391 -29.35 -24.80 2.14
C LYS A 391 -28.78 -25.05 3.55
N THR A 392 -29.42 -25.79 4.40
CA THR A 392 -28.92 -26.15 5.73
C THR A 392 -27.62 -26.96 5.64
N GLN A 393 -27.60 -28.01 4.81
CA GLN A 393 -26.40 -28.83 4.58
C GLN A 393 -25.23 -27.97 3.99
N TYR A 394 -25.54 -27.07 3.07
CA TYR A 394 -24.57 -26.14 2.52
C TYR A 394 -23.96 -25.27 3.60
N LEU A 395 -24.75 -24.82 4.55
CA LEU A 395 -24.30 -24.01 5.67
C LEU A 395 -23.42 -24.76 6.65
N ASP A 396 -23.84 -25.97 7.04
CA ASP A 396 -23.02 -26.81 7.91
C ASP A 396 -21.64 -27.05 7.27
N TYR A 397 -21.60 -27.30 5.97
CA TYR A 397 -20.36 -27.46 5.25
C TYR A 397 -19.52 -26.16 5.19
N VAL A 398 -20.15 -25.00 4.98
CA VAL A 398 -19.46 -23.69 5.04
C VAL A 398 -18.89 -23.44 6.43
N ILE A 399 -19.66 -23.75 7.48
CA ILE A 399 -19.25 -23.60 8.87
C ILE A 399 -18.03 -24.48 9.18
N ASP A 400 -18.07 -25.74 8.77
CA ASP A 400 -16.98 -26.68 9.01
C ASP A 400 -15.72 -26.32 8.17
N SER A 401 -15.92 -25.86 6.94
CA SER A 401 -14.83 -25.29 6.12
C SER A 401 -14.24 -24.01 6.73
N CYS A 402 -15.08 -23.17 7.35
CA CYS A 402 -14.63 -21.96 8.03
C CYS A 402 -13.79 -22.24 9.27
N LYS A 403 -14.08 -23.33 9.99
CA LYS A 403 -13.26 -23.78 11.13
C LYS A 403 -11.88 -24.23 10.71
N ALA A 404 -11.80 -24.89 9.55
CA ALA A 404 -10.54 -25.37 8.99
C ALA A 404 -9.69 -24.23 8.38
N ASN A 405 -10.30 -23.07 8.07
CA ASN A 405 -9.63 -22.00 7.33
C ASN A 405 -10.03 -20.61 7.86
N GLY A 406 -9.10 -19.98 8.58
CA GLY A 406 -9.35 -18.69 9.24
C GLY A 406 -9.78 -17.53 8.32
N ASN A 407 -9.49 -17.60 7.01
CA ASN A 407 -9.91 -16.61 6.03
C ASN A 407 -11.42 -16.64 5.77
N ASN A 408 -12.03 -17.83 5.82
CA ASN A 408 -13.47 -17.97 5.61
C ASN A 408 -14.29 -17.40 6.76
N LEU A 409 -13.74 -17.40 7.99
CA LEU A 409 -14.39 -16.74 9.15
C LEU A 409 -14.49 -15.24 8.99
N LEU A 410 -13.43 -14.61 8.52
CA LEU A 410 -13.43 -13.18 8.22
C LEU A 410 -14.45 -12.83 7.13
N MET A 411 -14.58 -13.69 6.12
CA MET A 411 -15.59 -13.50 5.08
C MET A 411 -17.00 -13.62 5.63
N LEU A 412 -17.24 -14.58 6.52
CA LEU A 412 -18.53 -14.76 7.19
C LEU A 412 -18.90 -13.53 8.03
N GLU A 413 -17.97 -12.99 8.81
CA GLU A 413 -18.20 -11.76 9.58
C GLU A 413 -18.49 -10.56 8.66
N ASN A 414 -17.77 -10.40 7.56
CA ASN A 414 -18.05 -9.34 6.59
C ASN A 414 -19.46 -9.47 5.99
N TYR A 415 -19.92 -10.69 5.70
CA TYR A 415 -21.30 -10.89 5.23
C TYR A 415 -22.35 -10.43 6.24
N VAL A 416 -22.16 -10.77 7.51
CA VAL A 416 -23.08 -10.32 8.58
C VAL A 416 -23.03 -8.81 8.71
N ALA A 417 -21.82 -8.23 8.72
CA ALA A 417 -21.63 -6.79 8.85
C ALA A 417 -22.26 -5.99 7.70
N HIS A 418 -22.24 -6.51 6.47
CA HIS A 418 -22.85 -5.85 5.30
C HIS A 418 -24.39 -5.82 5.34
N HIS A 419 -25.02 -6.70 6.16
CA HIS A 419 -26.49 -6.78 6.33
C HIS A 419 -26.97 -6.09 7.60
N SER A 420 -26.07 -5.52 8.37
CA SER A 420 -26.41 -4.85 9.62
C SER A 420 -27.16 -3.54 9.32
N ALA A 421 -28.45 -3.50 9.65
CA ALA A 421 -29.25 -2.28 9.62
C ALA A 421 -28.66 -1.21 10.54
N LYS A 422 -28.14 -1.61 11.72
CA LYS A 422 -27.46 -0.75 12.68
C LYS A 422 -26.23 -0.06 12.07
N LYS A 423 -25.42 -0.81 11.31
CA LYS A 423 -24.25 -0.27 10.62
C LYS A 423 -24.65 0.73 9.54
N LEU A 424 -25.67 0.39 8.76
CA LEU A 424 -26.18 1.27 7.72
C LEU A 424 -26.73 2.57 8.32
N GLU A 425 -27.47 2.48 9.41
CA GLU A 425 -28.00 3.65 10.11
C GLU A 425 -26.89 4.54 10.66
N LEU A 426 -25.83 3.95 11.24
CA LEU A 426 -24.65 4.71 11.67
C LEU A 426 -24.00 5.45 10.48
N ILE A 427 -23.85 4.80 9.33
CA ILE A 427 -23.29 5.44 8.12
C ILE A 427 -24.14 6.64 7.71
N LYS A 428 -25.48 6.49 7.69
CA LYS A 428 -26.40 7.59 7.34
C LYS A 428 -26.30 8.74 8.34
N ASN A 429 -26.24 8.46 9.63
CA ASN A 429 -26.09 9.48 10.66
C ASN A 429 -24.78 10.25 10.51
N ILE A 430 -23.65 9.57 10.27
CA ILE A 430 -22.37 10.22 9.97
C ILE A 430 -22.49 11.14 8.75
N VAL A 431 -23.11 10.67 7.66
CA VAL A 431 -23.31 11.45 6.44
C VAL A 431 -24.22 12.67 6.67
N LYS A 432 -25.25 12.54 7.50
CA LYS A 432 -26.19 13.59 7.84
C LYS A 432 -25.54 14.69 8.69
N GLU A 433 -24.76 14.30 9.71
CA GLU A 433 -24.17 15.21 10.68
C GLU A 433 -22.99 16.01 10.13
N ASN A 434 -22.26 15.43 9.15
CA ASN A 434 -21.06 16.06 8.64
C ASN A 434 -21.34 16.97 7.43
N LYS A 435 -20.69 18.14 7.46
CA LYS A 435 -20.70 19.13 6.38
C LYS A 435 -19.43 19.02 5.53
N GLY A 436 -19.49 19.58 4.33
CA GLY A 436 -18.37 19.57 3.41
C GLY A 436 -18.18 18.20 2.71
N ASN A 437 -17.07 18.02 2.04
CA ASN A 437 -16.79 16.84 1.24
C ASN A 437 -16.38 15.65 2.10
N GLY A 438 -17.03 14.51 1.86
CA GLY A 438 -16.77 13.28 2.56
C GLY A 438 -16.30 12.13 1.65
N ILE A 439 -15.57 11.18 2.24
CA ILE A 439 -15.20 9.94 1.57
C ILE A 439 -15.55 8.74 2.44
N LEU A 440 -16.20 7.74 1.83
CA LEU A 440 -16.46 6.44 2.44
C LEU A 440 -15.57 5.41 1.76
N PHE A 441 -14.74 4.73 2.54
CA PHE A 441 -13.79 3.74 2.06
C PHE A 441 -14.34 2.33 2.21
N PHE A 442 -14.32 1.58 1.11
CA PHE A 442 -14.82 0.22 1.03
C PHE A 442 -13.73 -0.76 0.56
N HIS A 443 -13.80 -1.99 1.07
CA HIS A 443 -13.00 -3.10 0.57
C HIS A 443 -13.72 -3.84 -0.56
N PHE A 444 -15.04 -4.03 -0.42
CA PHE A 444 -15.87 -4.75 -1.39
C PHE A 444 -16.62 -3.79 -2.32
N ASN A 445 -16.41 -3.95 -3.63
CA ASN A 445 -17.05 -3.12 -4.64
C ASN A 445 -18.58 -3.16 -4.60
N GLU A 446 -19.13 -4.32 -4.27
CA GLU A 446 -20.57 -4.54 -4.28
C GLU A 446 -21.24 -3.85 -3.10
N TYR A 447 -20.63 -3.93 -1.91
CA TYR A 447 -21.11 -3.20 -0.75
C TYR A 447 -20.97 -1.68 -0.94
N CYS A 448 -19.90 -1.25 -1.60
CA CYS A 448 -19.71 0.15 -1.99
C CYS A 448 -20.87 0.66 -2.87
N LYS A 449 -21.26 -0.09 -3.91
CA LYS A 449 -22.37 0.26 -4.78
C LYS A 449 -23.72 0.25 -4.05
N TYR A 450 -23.92 -0.74 -3.15
CA TYR A 450 -25.12 -0.83 -2.34
C TYR A 450 -25.31 0.40 -1.47
N VAL A 451 -24.30 0.76 -0.69
CA VAL A 451 -24.34 1.96 0.18
C VAL A 451 -24.48 3.24 -0.67
N TYR A 452 -23.77 3.32 -1.80
CA TYR A 452 -23.91 4.43 -2.75
C TYR A 452 -25.35 4.64 -3.19
N ASN A 453 -26.06 3.59 -3.61
CA ASN A 453 -27.44 3.70 -4.07
C ASN A 453 -28.36 4.20 -2.95
N ILE A 454 -28.22 3.68 -1.74
CA ILE A 454 -29.01 4.14 -0.58
C ILE A 454 -28.73 5.61 -0.27
N LEU A 455 -27.45 6.01 -0.18
CA LEU A 455 -27.11 7.39 0.14
C LEU A 455 -27.57 8.38 -0.93
N LYS A 456 -27.55 7.97 -2.19
CA LYS A 456 -28.03 8.79 -3.31
C LYS A 456 -29.56 9.02 -3.26
N GLU A 457 -30.32 8.01 -2.82
CA GLU A 457 -31.77 8.14 -2.65
C GLU A 457 -32.13 8.95 -1.40
N GLU A 458 -31.41 8.74 -0.31
CA GLU A 458 -31.74 9.33 0.98
C GLU A 458 -31.27 10.79 1.14
N PHE A 459 -30.21 11.17 0.45
CA PHE A 459 -29.63 12.52 0.49
C PHE A 459 -29.63 13.19 -0.90
N PRO A 460 -30.80 13.56 -1.44
CA PRO A 460 -30.91 14.14 -2.78
C PRO A 460 -30.27 15.54 -2.88
N ASP A 461 -30.07 16.22 -1.76
CA ASP A 461 -29.38 17.49 -1.61
C ASP A 461 -27.85 17.37 -1.66
N LYS A 462 -27.31 16.16 -1.51
CA LYS A 462 -25.88 15.89 -1.57
C LYS A 462 -25.51 15.22 -2.89
N GLN A 463 -24.35 15.58 -3.44
CA GLN A 463 -23.84 14.93 -4.64
C GLN A 463 -23.08 13.65 -4.27
N VAL A 464 -23.75 12.50 -4.39
CA VAL A 464 -23.11 11.19 -4.09
C VAL A 464 -22.47 10.61 -5.35
N LEU A 465 -21.22 10.18 -5.27
CA LEU A 465 -20.40 9.61 -6.34
C LEU A 465 -19.91 8.21 -5.94
N CYS A 466 -19.74 7.33 -6.94
CA CYS A 466 -19.20 5.98 -6.71
C CYS A 466 -17.95 5.74 -7.57
N MET A 467 -16.81 5.37 -6.92
CA MET A 467 -15.55 5.14 -7.59
C MET A 467 -14.99 3.76 -7.23
N THR A 468 -15.03 2.85 -8.19
CA THR A 468 -14.51 1.47 -8.07
C THR A 468 -13.41 1.21 -9.11
N GLY A 469 -12.85 0.00 -9.09
CA GLY A 469 -11.86 -0.42 -10.10
C GLY A 469 -12.35 -0.28 -11.55
N ALA A 470 -13.65 -0.41 -11.78
CA ALA A 470 -14.28 -0.26 -13.11
C ALA A 470 -14.47 1.20 -13.56
N THR A 471 -14.27 2.19 -12.66
CA THR A 471 -14.42 3.62 -13.03
C THR A 471 -13.31 4.05 -13.98
N THR A 472 -13.70 4.58 -15.14
CA THR A 472 -12.75 5.01 -16.18
C THR A 472 -11.86 6.17 -15.70
N PRO A 473 -10.65 6.34 -16.25
CA PRO A 473 -9.77 7.46 -15.90
C PRO A 473 -10.43 8.83 -16.10
N LYS A 474 -11.24 8.98 -17.16
CA LYS A 474 -11.99 10.20 -17.45
C LYS A 474 -13.00 10.54 -16.34
N ASN A 475 -13.74 9.55 -15.86
CA ASN A 475 -14.70 9.76 -14.78
C ASN A 475 -14.00 10.02 -13.43
N ARG A 476 -12.84 9.39 -13.17
CA ARG A 476 -12.03 9.69 -11.97
C ARG A 476 -11.60 11.15 -11.95
N GLU A 477 -11.13 11.68 -13.08
CA GLU A 477 -10.75 13.08 -13.17
C GLU A 477 -11.96 14.01 -13.04
N LYS A 478 -13.10 13.67 -13.65
CA LYS A 478 -14.35 14.40 -13.45
C LYS A 478 -14.75 14.48 -11.97
N TYR A 479 -14.68 13.36 -11.22
CA TYR A 479 -15.02 13.33 -9.79
C TYR A 479 -14.06 14.18 -8.97
N LYS A 480 -12.77 14.14 -9.27
CA LYS A 480 -11.76 15.00 -8.65
C LYS A 480 -12.08 16.48 -8.84
N GLN A 481 -12.45 16.88 -10.07
CA GLN A 481 -12.82 18.26 -10.37
C GLN A 481 -14.11 18.69 -9.66
N LEU A 482 -15.10 17.80 -9.56
CA LEU A 482 -16.33 18.06 -8.81
C LEU A 482 -16.04 18.30 -7.33
N MET A 483 -15.20 17.47 -6.69
CA MET A 483 -14.83 17.62 -5.28
C MET A 483 -13.94 18.85 -5.03
N LYS A 484 -13.23 19.37 -6.04
CA LYS A 484 -12.49 20.63 -5.90
C LYS A 484 -13.41 21.86 -5.96
N LYS A 485 -14.46 21.81 -6.76
CA LYS A 485 -15.32 22.96 -7.07
C LYS A 485 -16.55 23.06 -6.18
N ASN A 486 -17.03 21.93 -5.67
CA ASN A 486 -18.28 21.84 -4.91
C ASN A 486 -18.00 21.41 -3.47
N ASP A 487 -18.88 21.86 -2.57
CA ASP A 487 -19.01 21.39 -1.20
C ASP A 487 -20.15 20.36 -1.10
N ASN A 488 -20.16 19.55 -0.02
CA ASN A 488 -21.14 18.50 0.24
C ASN A 488 -21.17 17.37 -0.81
N VAL A 489 -20.03 17.07 -1.42
CA VAL A 489 -19.85 15.91 -2.29
C VAL A 489 -19.42 14.70 -1.45
N ILE A 490 -20.11 13.58 -1.64
CA ILE A 490 -19.79 12.32 -0.96
C ILE A 490 -19.24 11.33 -1.98
N LEU A 491 -18.06 10.81 -1.72
CA LEU A 491 -17.41 9.83 -2.57
C LEU A 491 -17.40 8.44 -1.89
N CYS A 492 -18.20 7.50 -2.39
CA CYS A 492 -18.05 6.10 -2.06
C CYS A 492 -16.93 5.49 -2.91
N ALA A 493 -15.83 5.05 -2.30
CA ALA A 493 -14.66 4.59 -3.04
C ALA A 493 -14.07 3.30 -2.48
N ASN A 494 -13.60 2.42 -3.38
CA ASN A 494 -12.81 1.27 -2.97
C ASN A 494 -11.40 1.72 -2.55
N TYR A 495 -10.84 1.12 -1.48
CA TYR A 495 -9.49 1.42 -0.98
C TYR A 495 -8.43 1.36 -2.07
N GLY A 496 -8.44 0.33 -2.91
CA GLY A 496 -7.43 0.16 -3.97
C GLY A 496 -7.43 1.29 -5.01
N VAL A 497 -8.58 1.91 -5.27
CA VAL A 497 -8.70 3.03 -6.20
C VAL A 497 -8.35 4.35 -5.52
N SER A 498 -8.76 4.52 -4.28
CA SER A 498 -8.46 5.71 -3.50
C SER A 498 -6.98 5.81 -3.10
N SER A 499 -6.26 4.69 -2.99
CA SER A 499 -4.82 4.69 -2.68
C SER A 499 -3.92 5.21 -3.82
N THR A 500 -4.42 5.30 -5.06
CA THR A 500 -3.64 5.65 -6.25
C THR A 500 -3.59 7.16 -6.55
N GLY A 501 -2.90 7.96 -5.74
CA GLY A 501 -2.48 9.33 -6.12
C GLY A 501 -3.55 10.40 -6.27
N LEU A 502 -4.78 10.19 -5.81
CA LEU A 502 -5.84 11.19 -5.90
C LEU A 502 -5.69 12.28 -4.85
N THR A 503 -5.55 13.52 -5.29
CA THR A 503 -5.64 14.71 -4.41
C THR A 503 -7.11 15.15 -4.35
N LEU A 504 -7.74 14.99 -3.19
CA LEU A 504 -9.13 15.34 -2.95
C LEU A 504 -9.22 16.40 -1.85
N ARG A 505 -10.20 17.29 -1.97
CA ARG A 505 -10.59 18.21 -0.91
C ARG A 505 -11.59 17.48 -0.01
N LEU A 506 -11.17 17.10 1.20
CA LEU A 506 -11.93 16.28 2.14
C LEU A 506 -12.00 16.96 3.51
N ASN A 507 -13.20 16.97 4.08
CA ASN A 507 -13.46 17.46 5.43
C ASN A 507 -13.58 16.28 6.41
N TRP A 508 -14.13 15.15 5.97
CA TRP A 508 -14.32 13.96 6.77
C TRP A 508 -14.20 12.67 5.95
N GLY A 509 -14.03 11.54 6.64
CA GLY A 509 -13.96 10.22 6.02
C GLY A 509 -14.51 9.11 6.90
N VAL A 510 -14.87 7.97 6.29
CA VAL A 510 -15.36 6.78 6.99
C VAL A 510 -14.64 5.54 6.50
N PHE A 511 -14.01 4.81 7.39
CA PHE A 511 -13.62 3.42 7.15
C PHE A 511 -14.84 2.54 7.42
N VAL A 512 -15.57 2.21 6.35
CA VAL A 512 -16.82 1.46 6.46
C VAL A 512 -16.56 -0.01 6.78
N GLU A 513 -15.44 -0.54 6.33
CA GLU A 513 -15.08 -1.94 6.52
C GLU A 513 -13.71 -2.07 7.17
N SER A 514 -13.58 -3.03 8.08
CA SER A 514 -12.32 -3.32 8.75
C SER A 514 -11.35 -4.05 7.82
N PHE A 515 -10.07 -3.70 7.94
CA PHE A 515 -8.95 -4.42 7.35
C PHE A 515 -7.67 -4.11 8.14
N LYS A 516 -6.67 -4.96 8.01
CA LYS A 516 -5.47 -4.91 8.86
C LYS A 516 -4.23 -4.28 8.20
N SER A 517 -4.30 -3.88 6.94
CA SER A 517 -3.13 -3.33 6.24
C SER A 517 -2.78 -1.94 6.74
N HIS A 518 -1.68 -1.81 7.46
CA HIS A 518 -1.15 -0.54 7.95
C HIS A 518 -0.93 0.47 6.81
N VAL A 519 -0.43 0.00 5.67
CA VAL A 519 -0.20 0.82 4.47
C VAL A 519 -1.49 1.46 4.00
N ILE A 520 -2.56 0.66 3.84
CA ILE A 520 -3.85 1.14 3.34
C ILE A 520 -4.46 2.13 4.34
N VAL A 521 -4.39 1.85 5.65
CA VAL A 521 -4.93 2.77 6.69
C VAL A 521 -4.21 4.11 6.65
N LYS A 522 -2.86 4.11 6.67
CA LYS A 522 -2.06 5.36 6.62
C LYS A 522 -2.31 6.14 5.33
N GLN A 523 -2.31 5.48 4.17
CA GLN A 523 -2.56 6.13 2.89
C GLN A 523 -3.97 6.69 2.77
N SER A 524 -4.98 5.98 3.28
CA SER A 524 -6.38 6.43 3.23
C SER A 524 -6.63 7.58 4.20
N ALA A 525 -6.13 7.51 5.43
CA ALA A 525 -6.17 8.62 6.38
C ALA A 525 -5.45 9.86 5.83
N GLY A 526 -4.26 9.68 5.26
CA GLY A 526 -3.46 10.74 4.65
C GLY A 526 -4.15 11.51 3.52
N ARG A 527 -5.22 10.95 2.91
CA ARG A 527 -6.01 11.68 1.90
C ARG A 527 -6.73 12.90 2.46
N GLY A 528 -7.16 12.81 3.71
CA GLY A 528 -7.86 13.89 4.39
C GLY A 528 -6.96 14.97 4.97
N LEU A 529 -5.64 14.78 5.01
CA LEU A 529 -4.71 15.67 5.70
C LEU A 529 -4.29 16.90 4.89
N CYS A 530 -4.84 17.16 3.72
CA CYS A 530 -4.63 18.44 3.03
C CYS A 530 -5.11 19.61 3.89
N LEU A 531 -4.29 20.65 3.97
CA LEU A 531 -4.74 21.93 4.49
C LEU A 531 -5.90 22.46 3.64
N ASP A 532 -6.96 22.89 4.28
CA ASP A 532 -8.12 23.50 3.63
C ASP A 532 -8.75 24.52 4.59
N PRO A 533 -8.96 25.77 4.16
CA PRO A 533 -9.56 26.80 5.02
C PRO A 533 -10.98 26.46 5.52
N SER A 534 -11.66 25.50 4.86
CA SER A 534 -13.02 25.08 5.25
C SER A 534 -13.07 24.08 6.40
N LYS A 535 -11.93 23.65 6.94
CA LYS A 535 -11.87 22.71 8.06
C LYS A 535 -10.76 23.06 9.03
N GLU A 536 -11.00 22.85 10.30
CA GLU A 536 -10.00 22.93 11.36
C GLU A 536 -9.12 21.67 11.40
N ARG A 537 -9.75 20.50 11.24
CA ARG A 537 -9.09 19.19 11.22
C ARG A 537 -9.87 18.22 10.35
N PHE A 538 -9.28 17.07 10.04
CA PHE A 538 -9.93 15.98 9.33
C PHE A 538 -10.61 15.03 10.31
N GLU A 539 -11.94 14.85 10.20
CA GLU A 539 -12.71 13.92 11.02
C GLU A 539 -12.75 12.54 10.33
N LEU A 540 -12.18 11.52 10.97
CA LEU A 540 -12.18 10.16 10.46
C LEU A 540 -12.99 9.24 11.36
N TYR A 541 -13.99 8.59 10.80
CA TYR A 541 -14.84 7.61 11.47
C TYR A 541 -14.41 6.20 11.09
N ASP A 542 -14.11 5.36 12.08
CA ASP A 542 -13.65 3.98 11.86
C ASP A 542 -14.68 2.99 12.41
N ILE A 543 -15.41 2.30 11.55
CA ILE A 543 -16.49 1.40 11.95
C ILE A 543 -15.94 -0.02 12.11
N ILE A 544 -16.10 -0.59 13.31
CA ILE A 544 -15.65 -1.94 13.67
C ILE A 544 -16.85 -2.77 14.10
N ASP A 545 -17.09 -3.85 13.38
CA ASP A 545 -18.12 -4.82 13.73
C ASP A 545 -17.57 -5.82 14.77
N CYS A 546 -18.16 -5.83 15.98
CA CYS A 546 -17.76 -6.72 17.08
C CYS A 546 -18.61 -8.00 17.06
N LEU A 547 -18.35 -8.87 16.09
CA LEU A 547 -19.04 -10.14 15.91
C LEU A 547 -18.45 -11.25 16.79
N PRO A 548 -19.20 -12.35 17.04
CA PRO A 548 -18.80 -13.40 17.98
C PRO A 548 -17.47 -14.07 17.68
N THR A 549 -17.07 -14.23 16.42
CA THR A 549 -15.78 -14.84 16.06
C THR A 549 -14.61 -13.89 16.29
N GLY A 550 -14.86 -12.59 16.42
CA GLY A 550 -13.92 -11.55 16.82
C GLY A 550 -12.86 -11.20 15.80
N ARG A 551 -12.96 -11.65 14.54
CA ARG A 551 -11.94 -11.36 13.50
C ARG A 551 -11.89 -9.89 13.13
N LEU A 552 -13.04 -9.25 12.91
CA LEU A 552 -13.13 -7.82 12.63
C LEU A 552 -12.73 -6.98 13.85
N LYS A 553 -13.12 -7.41 15.06
CA LYS A 553 -12.71 -6.77 16.32
C LYS A 553 -11.19 -6.76 16.50
N VAL A 554 -10.50 -7.87 16.16
CA VAL A 554 -9.03 -7.95 16.19
C VAL A 554 -8.40 -6.95 15.22
N GLN A 555 -8.95 -6.81 14.02
CA GLN A 555 -8.48 -5.81 13.05
C GLN A 555 -8.63 -4.38 13.57
N GLY A 556 -9.77 -4.08 14.23
CA GLY A 556 -9.98 -2.80 14.89
C GLY A 556 -8.95 -2.50 15.98
N SER A 557 -8.61 -3.51 16.78
CA SER A 557 -7.57 -3.38 17.82
C SER A 557 -6.17 -3.16 17.23
N GLN A 558 -5.88 -3.75 16.07
CA GLN A 558 -4.62 -3.51 15.34
C GLN A 558 -4.54 -2.08 14.79
N LYS A 559 -5.67 -1.51 14.32
CA LYS A 559 -5.72 -0.11 13.90
C LYS A 559 -5.43 0.85 15.06
N ILE A 560 -5.94 0.58 16.27
CA ILE A 560 -5.63 1.40 17.45
C ILE A 560 -4.12 1.40 17.76
N LYS A 561 -3.45 0.27 17.58
CA LYS A 561 -1.98 0.24 17.73
C LYS A 561 -1.30 1.17 16.73
N LEU A 562 -1.79 1.17 15.49
CA LEU A 562 -1.29 2.07 14.46
C LEU A 562 -1.58 3.54 14.79
N TYR A 563 -2.79 3.88 15.24
CA TYR A 563 -3.15 5.26 15.62
C TYR A 563 -2.26 5.79 16.74
N LYS A 564 -1.93 4.91 17.71
CA LYS A 564 -0.95 5.24 18.78
C LYS A 564 0.47 5.45 18.24
N GLN A 565 0.93 4.62 17.30
CA GLN A 565 2.25 4.75 16.70
C GLN A 565 2.41 6.03 15.87
N GLU A 566 1.34 6.46 15.19
CA GLU A 566 1.32 7.69 14.40
C GLU A 566 0.95 8.92 15.23
N GLU A 567 0.70 8.74 16.53
CA GLU A 567 0.29 9.79 17.46
C GLU A 567 -0.95 10.55 17.01
N PHE A 568 -1.89 9.83 16.36
CA PHE A 568 -3.18 10.40 15.99
C PHE A 568 -4.09 10.54 17.21
N ASP A 569 -4.82 11.65 17.26
CA ASP A 569 -5.90 11.83 18.26
C ASP A 569 -7.05 10.87 17.94
N TYR A 570 -7.50 10.08 18.93
CA TYR A 570 -8.58 9.13 18.72
C TYR A 570 -9.41 8.87 19.97
N LYS A 571 -10.68 8.53 19.76
CA LYS A 571 -11.60 8.03 20.78
C LYS A 571 -12.30 6.75 20.32
N ILE A 572 -12.76 5.93 21.27
CA ILE A 572 -13.51 4.71 21.03
C ILE A 572 -14.90 4.88 21.62
N ILE A 573 -15.92 4.54 20.81
CA ILE A 573 -17.34 4.57 21.22
C ILE A 573 -17.91 3.18 20.95
N GLU A 574 -18.44 2.53 21.98
CA GLU A 574 -19.16 1.26 21.85
C GLU A 574 -20.67 1.53 21.70
N ILE A 575 -21.29 0.96 20.68
CA ILE A 575 -22.70 1.15 20.34
C ILE A 575 -23.37 -0.17 20.00
#